data_6bd451f4b844d2f6d97eecc1674df3f8
#
_entry.id   6bd451f4b844d2f6d97eecc1674df3f8
#
_cell.length_a   1.000
_cell.length_b   1.000
_cell.length_c   1.000
_cell.angle_alpha   90.00
_cell.angle_beta   90.00
_cell.angle_gamma   90.00
#
_symmetry.space_group_name_H-M   'P 1'
#
loop_
_entity.id
_entity.type
_entity.pdbx_description
1 polymer ?
#
loop_
_entity_poly.entity_id
_entity_poly.type
_entity_poly.pdbx_seq_one_letter_code
_entity_poly.pdbx_strand_id
1 'polypeptide(L)'
;MIALPAGARIWIAAGVTDMRRGFTGLSAQVQTTLEQEPLSGHVFIFRGRRGDLIKVLWFDGDGLCLLAKRLERGRFIWPKAESGTVLLTRAQLSMLLEGIDWRRPVRTADSLLAI
;
A
#
# COMPACT_ATOMS: atom_id res chain seq x y z
N MET A 1 -2.57 13.45 2.05
CA MET A 1 -1.93 12.16 1.86
C MET A 1 -0.82 12.27 0.82
N ILE A 2 -0.17 11.19 0.45
CA ILE A 2 0.99 11.18 -0.44
C ILE A 2 0.66 11.80 -1.80
N ALA A 3 1.41 12.83 -2.20
CA ALA A 3 1.33 13.38 -3.54
C ALA A 3 2.22 12.52 -4.46
N LEU A 4 1.62 11.84 -5.42
CA LEU A 4 2.33 10.95 -6.32
C LEU A 4 2.45 11.56 -7.70
N PRO A 5 3.61 11.39 -8.37
CA PRO A 5 3.75 11.82 -9.76
C PRO A 5 2.83 11.01 -10.69
N ALA A 6 2.51 11.58 -11.83
CA ALA A 6 1.74 10.87 -12.86
C ALA A 6 2.50 9.61 -13.29
N GLY A 7 1.78 8.51 -13.43
CA GLY A 7 2.36 7.23 -13.82
C GLY A 7 3.00 6.42 -12.69
N ALA A 8 3.02 6.92 -11.46
CA ALA A 8 3.49 6.13 -10.32
C ALA A 8 2.57 4.92 -10.11
N ARG A 9 3.19 3.76 -9.95
CA ARG A 9 2.48 2.51 -9.65
C ARG A 9 2.50 2.24 -8.16
N ILE A 10 1.47 1.57 -7.67
CA ILE A 10 1.31 1.24 -6.27
C ILE A 10 1.29 -0.27 -6.15
N TRP A 11 2.28 -0.82 -5.44
CA TRP A 11 2.48 -2.25 -5.28
C TRP A 11 2.20 -2.66 -3.85
N ILE A 12 1.49 -3.76 -3.65
CA ILE A 12 1.40 -4.40 -2.33
C ILE A 12 2.20 -5.70 -2.37
N ALA A 13 3.15 -5.83 -1.45
CA ALA A 13 3.87 -7.08 -1.27
C ALA A 13 2.92 -8.14 -0.70
N ALA A 14 2.87 -9.30 -1.35
CA ALA A 14 2.07 -10.42 -0.87
C ALA A 14 2.63 -10.95 0.46
N GLY A 15 1.73 -11.43 1.31
CA GLY A 15 2.11 -12.04 2.58
C GLY A 15 2.51 -11.04 3.65
N VAL A 16 3.07 -11.58 4.72
CA VAL A 16 3.44 -10.81 5.92
C VAL A 16 4.89 -10.36 5.82
N THR A 17 5.12 -9.08 6.10
CA THR A 17 6.46 -8.49 6.19
C THR A 17 6.85 -8.35 7.66
N ASP A 18 8.15 -8.52 7.96
CA ASP A 18 8.70 -8.17 9.26
C ASP A 18 8.66 -6.66 9.44
N MET A 19 7.74 -6.18 10.26
CA MET A 19 7.48 -4.75 10.42
C MET A 19 8.52 -4.04 11.29
N ARG A 20 9.53 -4.75 11.78
CA ARG A 20 10.71 -4.12 12.39
C ARG A 20 11.64 -3.50 11.35
N ARG A 21 11.51 -3.92 10.09
CA ARG A 21 12.30 -3.37 9.00
C ARG A 21 11.96 -1.90 8.77
N GLY A 22 13.01 -1.11 8.57
CA GLY A 22 12.91 0.30 8.18
C GLY A 22 13.33 0.51 6.73
N PHE A 23 13.88 1.67 6.43
CA PHE A 23 14.26 2.06 5.07
C PHE A 23 15.14 1.02 4.36
N THR A 24 16.22 0.58 4.99
CA THR A 24 17.17 -0.34 4.38
C THR A 24 16.57 -1.72 4.16
N GLY A 25 15.93 -2.28 5.17
CA GLY A 25 15.35 -3.62 5.09
C GLY A 25 14.19 -3.69 4.10
N LEU A 26 13.32 -2.69 4.07
CA LEU A 26 12.20 -2.64 3.13
C LEU A 26 12.69 -2.37 1.70
N SER A 27 13.70 -1.52 1.51
CA SER A 27 14.31 -1.31 0.20
C SER A 27 14.92 -2.60 -0.35
N ALA A 28 15.60 -3.37 0.49
CA ALA A 28 16.14 -4.68 0.10
C ALA A 28 15.02 -5.64 -0.29
N GLN A 29 13.91 -5.64 0.43
CA GLN A 29 12.74 -6.47 0.12
C GLN A 29 12.10 -6.07 -1.21
N VAL A 30 12.03 -4.77 -1.52
CA VAL A 30 11.55 -4.29 -2.83
C VAL A 30 12.40 -4.87 -3.96
N GLN A 31 13.72 -4.85 -3.80
CA GLN A 31 14.63 -5.37 -4.82
C GLN A 31 14.55 -6.88 -4.96
N THR A 32 14.55 -7.62 -3.86
CA THR A 32 14.66 -9.08 -3.88
C THR A 32 13.31 -9.79 -4.07
N THR A 33 12.26 -9.30 -3.42
CA THR A 33 10.95 -9.95 -3.43
C THR A 33 10.06 -9.41 -4.54
N LEU A 34 10.03 -8.09 -4.74
CA LEU A 34 9.19 -7.45 -5.75
C LEU A 34 9.93 -7.25 -7.07
N GLU A 35 11.24 -7.44 -7.10
CA GLU A 35 12.07 -7.23 -8.28
C GLU A 35 11.88 -5.83 -8.88
N GLN A 36 11.74 -4.84 -7.99
CA GLN A 36 11.53 -3.45 -8.34
C GLN A 36 12.66 -2.59 -7.79
N GLU A 37 12.75 -1.36 -8.29
CA GLU A 37 13.73 -0.38 -7.83
C GLU A 37 13.08 0.52 -6.76
N PRO A 38 13.60 0.53 -5.51
CA PRO A 38 13.00 1.34 -4.45
C PRO A 38 13.05 2.85 -4.73
N LEU A 39 13.99 3.31 -5.55
CA LEU A 39 14.11 4.72 -5.93
C LEU A 39 13.38 5.07 -7.23
N SER A 40 12.48 4.22 -7.69
CA SER A 40 11.76 4.39 -8.95
C SER A 40 10.70 5.49 -8.93
N GLY A 41 10.27 5.92 -7.74
CA GLY A 41 9.11 6.79 -7.58
C GLY A 41 7.80 6.02 -7.44
N HIS A 42 7.82 4.71 -7.59
CA HIS A 42 6.66 3.87 -7.31
C HIS A 42 6.46 3.71 -5.80
N VAL A 43 5.25 3.32 -5.41
CA VAL A 43 4.87 3.16 -4.02
C VAL A 43 4.83 1.68 -3.67
N PHE A 44 5.40 1.32 -2.54
CA PHE A 44 5.49 -0.06 -2.06
C PHE A 44 4.84 -0.18 -0.69
N ILE A 45 3.89 -1.11 -0.56
CA ILE A 45 3.07 -1.29 0.63
C ILE A 45 3.36 -2.65 1.24
N PHE A 46 3.51 -2.67 2.56
CA PHE A 46 3.82 -3.86 3.35
C PHE A 46 2.82 -4.01 4.48
N ARG A 47 2.45 -5.26 4.77
CA ARG A 47 1.52 -5.58 5.86
C ARG A 47 2.20 -6.31 7.00
N GLY A 48 1.80 -5.99 8.23
CA GLY A 48 2.19 -6.74 9.41
C GLY A 48 1.31 -7.98 9.62
N ARG A 49 1.76 -8.86 10.52
CA ARG A 49 1.12 -10.14 10.81
C ARG A 49 -0.34 -9.99 11.27
N ARG A 50 -0.62 -9.00 12.12
CA ARG A 50 -1.97 -8.77 12.66
C ARG A 50 -2.93 -8.13 11.68
N GLY A 51 -2.40 -7.56 10.58
CA GLY A 51 -3.22 -6.88 9.58
C GLY A 51 -3.63 -5.46 9.96
N ASP A 52 -3.24 -4.96 11.12
CA ASP A 52 -3.57 -3.61 11.61
C ASP A 52 -2.45 -2.58 11.40
N LEU A 53 -1.27 -3.03 10.95
CA LEU A 53 -0.11 -2.17 10.70
C LEU A 53 0.26 -2.22 9.22
N ILE A 54 0.36 -1.05 8.61
CA ILE A 54 0.79 -0.84 7.24
C ILE A 54 2.07 -0.01 7.24
N LYS A 55 3.00 -0.34 6.37
CA LYS A 55 4.12 0.52 6.02
C LYS A 55 4.09 0.82 4.53
N VAL A 56 4.37 2.05 4.17
CA VAL A 56 4.38 2.54 2.79
C VAL A 56 5.72 3.20 2.53
N LEU A 57 6.42 2.72 1.53
CA LEU A 57 7.75 3.18 1.15
C LEU A 57 7.71 3.77 -0.25
N TRP A 58 8.27 4.98 -0.44
CA TRP A 58 8.37 5.59 -1.76
C TRP A 58 9.52 6.59 -1.80
N PHE A 59 10.04 6.81 -3.00
CA PHE A 59 11.04 7.86 -3.25
C PHE A 59 10.33 9.07 -3.84
N ASP A 60 10.52 10.25 -3.22
CA ASP A 60 9.80 11.48 -3.61
C ASP A 60 10.59 12.37 -4.58
N GLY A 61 11.75 11.92 -5.03
CA GLY A 61 12.62 12.64 -5.95
C GLY A 61 13.95 13.01 -5.33
N ASP A 62 14.02 13.23 -4.03
CA ASP A 62 15.26 13.52 -3.31
C ASP A 62 15.48 12.68 -2.06
N GLY A 63 14.44 12.03 -1.57
CA GLY A 63 14.54 11.22 -0.36
C GLY A 63 13.63 10.01 -0.39
N LEU A 64 14.01 9.00 0.37
CA LEU A 64 13.20 7.82 0.58
C LEU A 64 12.28 8.09 1.77
N CYS A 65 10.98 7.96 1.56
CA CYS A 65 9.95 8.25 2.53
C CYS A 65 9.31 6.96 3.05
N LEU A 66 9.01 6.93 4.33
CA LEU A 66 8.37 5.78 4.97
C LEU A 66 7.23 6.28 5.87
N LEU A 67 6.02 5.81 5.56
CA LEU A 67 4.85 6.01 6.38
C LEU A 67 4.54 4.72 7.12
N ALA A 68 4.28 4.81 8.41
CA ALA A 68 3.75 3.70 9.19
C ALA A 68 2.43 4.12 9.82
N LYS A 69 1.39 3.29 9.66
CA LYS A 69 0.09 3.55 10.27
C LYS A 69 -0.45 2.27 10.90
N ARG A 70 -0.87 2.37 12.15
CA ARG A 70 -1.53 1.29 12.87
C ARG A 70 -2.96 1.72 13.19
N LEU A 71 -3.92 0.88 12.80
CA LEU A 71 -5.32 1.11 13.19
C LEU A 71 -5.48 0.79 14.67
N GLU A 72 -6.11 1.68 15.41
CA GLU A 72 -6.41 1.45 16.83
C GLU A 72 -7.53 0.42 16.99
N ARG A 73 -8.38 0.28 15.98
CA ARG A 73 -9.44 -0.72 15.92
C ARG A 73 -9.52 -1.34 14.53
N GLY A 74 -9.73 -2.65 14.50
CA GLY A 74 -9.90 -3.38 13.26
C GLY A 74 -8.60 -3.61 12.51
N ARG A 75 -8.76 -3.94 11.24
CA ARG A 75 -7.67 -4.29 10.33
C ARG A 75 -7.87 -3.60 9.01
N PHE A 76 -6.77 -3.35 8.31
CA PHE A 76 -6.82 -2.97 6.90
C PHE A 76 -7.42 -4.12 6.08
N ILE A 77 -8.03 -3.80 4.95
CA ILE A 77 -8.51 -4.80 4.01
C ILE A 77 -7.36 -5.17 3.06
N TRP A 78 -6.79 -6.33 3.28
CA TRP A 78 -5.65 -6.80 2.49
C TRP A 78 -6.11 -7.66 1.31
N PRO A 79 -5.45 -7.56 0.13
CA PRO A 79 -5.74 -8.43 -0.98
C PRO A 79 -5.32 -9.87 -0.66
N LYS A 80 -6.06 -10.82 -1.22
CA LYS A 80 -5.63 -12.22 -1.24
C LYS A 80 -4.72 -12.39 -2.44
N ALA A 81 -3.42 -12.25 -2.21
CA ALA A 81 -2.43 -12.47 -3.25
C ALA A 81 -1.81 -13.85 -3.06
N GLU A 82 -1.96 -14.72 -4.03
CA GLU A 82 -1.36 -16.05 -4.02
C GLU A 82 0.11 -15.99 -4.43
N SER A 83 0.52 -14.94 -5.14
CA SER A 83 1.88 -14.74 -5.58
C SER A 83 2.19 -13.27 -5.82
N GLY A 84 3.41 -12.87 -5.53
CA GLY A 84 4.01 -11.63 -5.96
C GLY A 84 3.34 -10.37 -5.42
N THR A 85 2.78 -9.59 -6.30
CA THR A 85 2.31 -8.25 -6.03
C THR A 85 0.90 -8.02 -6.55
N VAL A 86 0.19 -7.10 -5.90
CA VAL A 86 -1.11 -6.62 -6.36
C VAL A 86 -0.96 -5.13 -6.66
N LEU A 87 -1.43 -4.71 -7.83
CA LEU A 87 -1.43 -3.29 -8.20
C LEU A 87 -2.71 -2.63 -7.70
N LEU A 88 -2.55 -1.43 -7.12
CA LEU A 88 -3.67 -0.61 -6.68
C LEU A 88 -3.72 0.69 -7.48
N THR A 89 -4.93 1.23 -7.62
CA THR A 89 -5.12 2.61 -8.06
C THR A 89 -4.86 3.57 -6.89
N ARG A 90 -4.70 4.86 -7.19
CA ARG A 90 -4.56 5.89 -6.15
C ARG A 90 -5.78 5.95 -5.23
N ALA A 91 -6.97 5.82 -5.80
CA ALA A 91 -8.21 5.79 -5.02
C ALA A 91 -8.25 4.59 -4.09
N GLN A 92 -7.83 3.42 -4.56
CA GLN A 92 -7.74 2.23 -3.73
C GLN A 92 -6.72 2.39 -2.60
N LEU A 93 -5.57 3.01 -2.86
CA LEU A 93 -4.59 3.32 -1.81
C LEU A 93 -5.19 4.20 -0.74
N SER A 94 -5.91 5.26 -1.11
CA SER A 94 -6.56 6.14 -0.15
C SER A 94 -7.56 5.39 0.73
N MET A 95 -8.38 4.55 0.13
CA MET A 95 -9.34 3.72 0.88
C MET A 95 -8.64 2.72 1.79
N LEU A 96 -7.60 2.06 1.30
CA LEU A 96 -6.82 1.12 2.11
C LEU A 96 -6.27 1.81 3.36
N LEU A 97 -5.66 3.00 3.20
CA LEU A 97 -5.06 3.75 4.31
C LEU A 97 -6.10 4.24 5.33
N GLU A 98 -7.34 4.45 4.92
CA GLU A 98 -8.43 4.85 5.81
C GLU A 98 -9.13 3.66 6.47
N GLY A 99 -8.75 2.44 6.13
CA GLY A 99 -9.42 1.25 6.64
C GLY A 99 -10.76 0.97 5.98
N ILE A 100 -10.97 1.52 4.79
CA ILE A 100 -12.20 1.35 4.02
C ILE A 100 -12.03 0.18 3.04
N ASP A 101 -13.10 -0.57 2.79
CA ASP A 101 -13.06 -1.67 1.82
C ASP A 101 -12.91 -1.11 0.40
N TRP A 102 -11.71 -1.20 -0.14
CA TRP A 102 -11.35 -0.71 -1.46
C TRP A 102 -11.68 -1.70 -2.59
N ARG A 103 -12.07 -2.91 -2.26
CA ARG A 103 -12.34 -3.97 -3.24
C ARG A 103 -13.65 -3.75 -3.99
N ARG A 104 -14.61 -3.10 -3.35
CA ARG A 104 -15.94 -2.85 -3.90
C ARG A 104 -16.34 -1.39 -3.68
N PRO A 105 -15.69 -0.45 -4.38
CA PRO A 105 -16.07 0.94 -4.24
C PRO A 105 -17.45 1.16 -4.87
N VAL A 106 -18.34 1.87 -4.15
CA VAL A 106 -19.67 2.24 -4.63
C VAL A 106 -19.54 3.60 -5.27
N ARG A 107 -19.98 3.73 -6.53
CA ARG A 107 -20.01 5.02 -7.22
C ARG A 107 -21.15 5.86 -6.68
N THR A 108 -20.95 7.18 -6.67
CA THR A 108 -21.96 8.14 -6.18
C THR A 108 -23.29 7.98 -6.92
N ALA A 109 -23.25 7.76 -8.24
CA ALA A 109 -24.45 7.54 -9.04
C ALA A 109 -25.23 6.31 -8.59
N ASP A 110 -24.53 5.21 -8.27
CA ASP A 110 -25.15 3.98 -7.79
C ASP A 110 -25.78 4.20 -6.42
N SER A 111 -25.11 4.97 -5.55
CA SER A 111 -25.65 5.33 -4.24
C SER A 111 -26.94 6.14 -4.35
N LEU A 112 -27.03 7.08 -5.31
CA LEU A 112 -28.24 7.86 -5.55
C LEU A 112 -29.40 7.00 -6.05
N LEU A 113 -29.09 5.98 -6.86
CA LEU A 113 -30.10 5.05 -7.37
C LEU A 113 -30.62 4.12 -6.28
N ALA A 114 -29.86 3.89 -5.23
CA ALA A 114 -30.25 3.04 -4.11
C ALA A 114 -31.20 3.72 -3.12
N ILE A 115 -31.36 5.03 -3.23
CA ILE A 115 -32.27 5.80 -2.40
C ILE A 115 -33.70 5.64 -2.90
#